data_864712ec199a6358d6d3d911fe7b39c1
#
_entry.id   864712ec199a6358d6d3d911fe7b39c1
#
_cell.length_a   1.000
_cell.length_b   1.000
_cell.length_c   1.000
_cell.angle_alpha   90.00
_cell.angle_beta   90.00
_cell.angle_gamma   90.00
#
_symmetry.space_group_name_H-M   'P 1'
#
loop_
_entity.id
_entity.type
_entity.pdbx_description
1 polymer ?
#
loop_
_entity_poly.entity_id
_entity_poly.type
_entity_poly.pdbx_seq_one_letter_code
_entity_poly.pdbx_strand_id
1 'polypeptide(L)'
;MTTLTLFSPAGALAQAGPLKRAAKRLTQLGFSVSLDADVLARHQRFAGDDATRLAALHRIADAAPSVALATRGGYGLTRLLDEIDWGRIARSIEHGTRWVGYSDLTALQNGLIARHKGLAMWAGPLACDDFGRSDAEGGVDEVTRDCFTEAMSGALEAVGFREPTGSFDALEARGRLWGGNLTVLCSLLGTPHWPKVKGGILFLEDINEHPYRVERMLLQLQQAGVIDAQAAVLLGDFSGAAKSPMDRGYGIKDAVAALRVRTKTPVLTGLPFGHVRTKVCLPVGATVELYVQGREVIIGWQSDARLAHGHEHNHVHHH
;
A
#
# COMPACT_ATOMS: atom_id res chain seq x y z
N MET A 1 -14.25 20.66 -1.90
CA MET A 1 -12.99 20.48 -1.15
C MET A 1 -12.92 18.99 -0.79
N THR A 2 -11.83 18.33 -1.09
CA THR A 2 -11.67 16.87 -0.87
C THR A 2 -11.56 16.60 0.64
N THR A 3 -12.50 15.83 1.19
CA THR A 3 -12.49 15.45 2.61
C THR A 3 -11.45 14.38 2.86
N LEU A 4 -10.68 14.50 3.95
CA LEU A 4 -9.65 13.55 4.34
C LEU A 4 -9.76 13.27 5.84
N THR A 5 -9.91 12.00 6.23
CA THR A 5 -9.95 11.60 7.63
C THR A 5 -8.70 10.81 7.99
N LEU A 6 -8.03 11.22 9.06
CA LEU A 6 -6.89 10.51 9.65
C LEU A 6 -7.39 9.52 10.70
N PHE A 7 -6.95 8.27 10.61
CA PHE A 7 -7.35 7.20 11.53
C PHE A 7 -6.19 6.27 11.86
N SER A 8 -6.26 5.60 13.00
CA SER A 8 -5.18 4.75 13.53
C SER A 8 -5.64 3.29 13.64
N PRO A 9 -5.45 2.46 12.60
CA PRO A 9 -5.99 1.09 12.61
C PRO A 9 -5.06 0.06 13.26
N ALA A 10 -3.79 0.38 13.49
CA ALA A 10 -2.75 -0.58 13.89
C ALA A 10 -1.97 -0.12 15.13
N GLY A 11 -0.76 0.41 14.95
CA GLY A 11 0.10 0.85 16.05
C GLY A 11 -0.32 2.19 16.65
N ALA A 12 -0.15 2.33 17.97
CA ALA A 12 -0.38 3.59 18.68
C ALA A 12 0.65 4.66 18.26
N LEU A 13 0.23 5.91 18.20
CA LEU A 13 1.14 7.04 18.04
C LEU A 13 1.95 7.25 19.33
N ALA A 14 3.26 7.38 19.21
CA ALA A 14 4.12 7.67 20.36
C ALA A 14 3.85 9.06 20.93
N GLN A 15 3.55 10.02 20.05
CA GLN A 15 3.33 11.44 20.37
C GLN A 15 2.30 12.05 19.41
N ALA A 16 1.60 13.08 19.88
CA ALA A 16 0.63 13.82 19.06
C ALA A 16 1.28 14.82 18.07
N GLY A 17 2.55 15.13 18.22
CA GLY A 17 3.27 16.11 17.39
C GLY A 17 3.23 15.79 15.89
N PRO A 18 3.62 14.58 15.46
CA PRO A 18 3.54 14.17 14.06
C PRO A 18 2.13 14.26 13.49
N LEU A 19 1.10 13.87 14.24
CA LEU A 19 -0.30 13.97 13.81
C LEU A 19 -0.71 15.42 13.54
N LYS A 20 -0.36 16.34 14.45
CA LYS A 20 -0.66 17.78 14.28
C LYS A 20 0.04 18.37 13.05
N ARG A 21 1.32 18.00 12.81
CA ARG A 21 2.05 18.44 11.63
C ARG A 21 1.44 17.88 10.35
N ALA A 22 1.09 16.59 10.33
CA ALA A 22 0.44 15.96 9.19
C ALA A 22 -0.89 16.64 8.86
N ALA A 23 -1.77 16.84 9.85
CA ALA A 23 -3.04 17.51 9.65
C ALA A 23 -2.86 18.92 9.07
N LYS A 24 -1.93 19.71 9.63
CA LYS A 24 -1.62 21.07 9.14
C LYS A 24 -1.15 21.05 7.69
N ARG A 25 -0.20 20.18 7.33
CA ARG A 25 0.37 20.10 5.96
C ARG A 25 -0.65 19.61 4.94
N LEU A 26 -1.46 18.61 5.31
CA LEU A 26 -2.54 18.12 4.45
C LEU A 26 -3.60 19.21 4.22
N THR A 27 -3.93 20.01 5.24
CA THR A 27 -4.80 21.19 5.06
C THR A 27 -4.18 22.21 4.11
N GLN A 28 -2.88 22.47 4.21
CA GLN A 28 -2.16 23.36 3.28
C GLN A 28 -2.14 22.84 1.84
N LEU A 29 -2.25 21.52 1.64
CA LEU A 29 -2.40 20.89 0.33
C LEU A 29 -3.85 20.93 -0.22
N GLY A 30 -4.77 21.57 0.50
CA GLY A 30 -6.14 21.77 0.05
C GLY A 30 -7.15 20.72 0.50
N PHE A 31 -6.78 19.80 1.39
CA PHE A 31 -7.71 18.84 1.99
C PHE A 31 -8.50 19.45 3.14
N SER A 32 -9.78 19.06 3.27
CA SER A 32 -10.56 19.27 4.49
C SER A 32 -10.27 18.12 5.45
N VAL A 33 -9.35 18.35 6.41
CA VAL A 33 -8.83 17.30 7.28
C VAL A 33 -9.68 17.15 8.54
N SER A 34 -10.08 15.92 8.83
CA SER A 34 -10.70 15.51 10.09
C SER A 34 -9.92 14.39 10.76
N LEU A 35 -10.13 14.19 12.05
CA LEU A 35 -9.51 13.14 12.83
C LEU A 35 -10.59 12.16 13.30
N ASP A 36 -10.31 10.86 13.19
CA ASP A 36 -11.16 9.86 13.85
C ASP A 36 -11.15 10.07 15.37
N ALA A 37 -12.29 9.78 16.01
CA ALA A 37 -12.47 10.01 17.44
C ALA A 37 -11.42 9.33 18.32
N ASP A 38 -10.96 8.15 17.90
CA ASP A 38 -9.98 7.32 18.63
C ASP A 38 -8.56 7.38 18.05
N VAL A 39 -8.25 8.36 17.19
CA VAL A 39 -6.96 8.47 16.49
C VAL A 39 -5.74 8.47 17.42
N LEU A 40 -5.89 8.93 18.66
CA LEU A 40 -4.85 8.95 19.70
C LEU A 40 -5.05 7.87 20.78
N ALA A 41 -6.02 6.97 20.61
CA ALA A 41 -6.24 5.89 21.56
C ALA A 41 -4.99 4.99 21.67
N ARG A 42 -4.79 4.44 22.87
CA ARG A 42 -3.65 3.59 23.16
C ARG A 42 -4.02 2.45 24.11
N HIS A 43 -3.69 1.26 23.68
CA HIS A 43 -3.68 0.04 24.49
C HIS A 43 -2.40 -0.74 24.22
N GLN A 44 -1.47 -0.73 25.17
CA GLN A 44 -0.11 -1.29 24.95
C GLN A 44 0.56 -0.66 23.69
N ARG A 45 0.90 -1.48 22.70
CA ARG A 45 1.47 -1.04 21.42
C ARG A 45 0.44 -0.59 20.39
N PHE A 46 -0.85 -0.87 20.61
CA PHE A 46 -1.93 -0.68 19.64
C PHE A 46 -2.62 0.67 19.82
N ALA A 47 -3.21 1.17 18.76
CA ALA A 47 -4.05 2.37 18.76
C ALA A 47 -5.47 2.09 19.33
N GLY A 48 -5.53 1.77 20.61
CA GLY A 48 -6.69 1.21 21.28
C GLY A 48 -6.71 -0.33 21.27
N ASP A 49 -7.68 -0.91 21.96
CA ASP A 49 -7.92 -2.35 21.89
C ASP A 49 -8.48 -2.78 20.53
N ASP A 50 -8.72 -4.07 20.33
CA ASP A 50 -9.21 -4.58 19.06
C ASP A 50 -10.58 -4.02 18.70
N ALA A 51 -11.48 -3.87 19.69
CA ALA A 51 -12.82 -3.30 19.49
C ALA A 51 -12.75 -1.82 19.08
N THR A 52 -11.89 -1.02 19.72
CA THR A 52 -11.67 0.39 19.38
C THR A 52 -11.19 0.56 17.94
N ARG A 53 -10.18 -0.23 17.51
CA ARG A 53 -9.62 -0.15 16.16
C ARG A 53 -10.58 -0.66 15.09
N LEU A 54 -11.35 -1.71 15.39
CA LEU A 54 -12.41 -2.20 14.52
C LEU A 54 -13.51 -1.16 14.35
N ALA A 55 -13.96 -0.53 15.45
CA ALA A 55 -14.94 0.54 15.41
C ALA A 55 -14.45 1.74 14.57
N ALA A 56 -13.16 2.09 14.66
CA ALA A 56 -12.57 3.15 13.84
C ALA A 56 -12.66 2.81 12.34
N LEU A 57 -12.31 1.59 11.93
CA LEU A 57 -12.46 1.13 10.54
C LEU A 57 -13.91 1.26 10.05
N HIS A 58 -14.88 0.83 10.87
CA HIS A 58 -16.29 0.89 10.51
C HIS A 58 -16.82 2.33 10.46
N ARG A 59 -16.43 3.22 11.40
CA ARG A 59 -16.79 4.65 11.35
C ARG A 59 -16.29 5.33 10.08
N ILE A 60 -15.03 5.06 9.68
CA ILE A 60 -14.47 5.58 8.44
C ILE A 60 -15.25 5.06 7.23
N ALA A 61 -15.58 3.77 7.20
CA ALA A 61 -16.36 3.18 6.12
C ALA A 61 -17.75 3.77 6.01
N ASP A 62 -18.43 3.99 7.14
CA ASP A 62 -19.78 4.55 7.18
C ASP A 62 -19.78 6.07 6.84
N ALA A 63 -18.77 6.81 7.28
CA ALA A 63 -18.62 8.23 6.97
C ALA A 63 -18.20 8.48 5.51
N ALA A 64 -17.58 7.50 4.88
CA ALA A 64 -17.14 7.52 3.49
C ALA A 64 -16.45 8.84 3.06
N PRO A 65 -15.38 9.30 3.75
CA PRO A 65 -14.63 10.48 3.33
C PRO A 65 -14.00 10.24 1.95
N SER A 66 -13.69 11.31 1.21
CA SER A 66 -13.00 11.15 -0.08
C SER A 66 -11.65 10.41 0.07
N VAL A 67 -10.95 10.64 1.19
CA VAL A 67 -9.68 9.99 1.52
C VAL A 67 -9.70 9.51 2.98
N ALA A 68 -9.40 8.24 3.20
CA ALA A 68 -9.13 7.64 4.50
C ALA A 68 -7.63 7.34 4.59
N LEU A 69 -6.87 8.16 5.32
CA LEU A 69 -5.42 8.07 5.42
C LEU A 69 -5.01 7.52 6.79
N ALA A 70 -4.33 6.39 6.81
CA ALA A 70 -3.81 5.82 8.03
C ALA A 70 -2.69 6.67 8.63
N THR A 71 -2.68 6.79 9.96
CA THR A 71 -1.67 7.59 10.68
C THR A 71 -0.30 6.94 10.63
N ARG A 72 -0.24 5.63 10.88
CA ARG A 72 0.97 4.81 10.85
C ARG A 72 0.63 3.33 10.64
N GLY A 73 1.65 2.54 10.32
CA GLY A 73 1.62 1.09 10.35
C GLY A 73 1.85 0.51 11.75
N GLY A 74 2.72 -0.46 11.85
CA GLY A 74 3.02 -1.22 13.06
C GLY A 74 2.44 -2.62 12.95
N TYR A 75 1.84 -3.15 14.01
CA TYR A 75 1.21 -4.46 14.02
C TYR A 75 -0.20 -4.35 14.62
N GLY A 76 -1.14 -5.10 14.07
CA GLY A 76 -2.44 -5.26 14.71
C GLY A 76 -3.63 -5.51 13.80
N LEU A 77 -3.54 -5.20 12.50
CA LEU A 77 -4.66 -5.43 11.57
C LEU A 77 -4.98 -6.91 11.36
N THR A 78 -3.98 -7.79 11.38
CA THR A 78 -4.20 -9.24 11.27
C THR A 78 -5.09 -9.80 12.38
N ARG A 79 -5.17 -9.13 13.54
CA ARG A 79 -6.08 -9.51 14.64
C ARG A 79 -7.55 -9.20 14.36
N LEU A 80 -7.81 -8.29 13.43
CA LEU A 80 -9.15 -7.75 13.15
C LEU A 80 -9.80 -8.37 11.92
N LEU A 81 -9.05 -9.07 11.08
CA LEU A 81 -9.49 -9.46 9.73
C LEU A 81 -10.77 -10.31 9.72
N ASP A 82 -10.97 -11.15 10.74
CA ASP A 82 -12.17 -11.98 10.85
C ASP A 82 -13.42 -11.19 11.27
N GLU A 83 -13.23 -10.06 11.98
CA GLU A 83 -14.29 -9.23 12.55
C GLU A 83 -14.65 -8.03 11.66
N ILE A 84 -13.84 -7.72 10.63
CA ILE A 84 -14.10 -6.61 9.72
C ILE A 84 -15.38 -6.87 8.91
N ASP A 85 -16.33 -5.93 8.96
CA ASP A 85 -17.43 -5.87 7.99
C ASP A 85 -16.89 -5.39 6.63
N TRP A 86 -16.46 -6.34 5.83
CA TRP A 86 -15.90 -6.07 4.51
C TRP A 86 -16.92 -5.43 3.55
N GLY A 87 -18.20 -5.65 3.77
CA GLY A 87 -19.27 -5.02 3.00
C GLY A 87 -19.31 -3.50 3.24
N ARG A 88 -19.07 -3.02 4.47
CA ARG A 88 -18.96 -1.59 4.76
C ARG A 88 -17.75 -0.98 4.04
N ILE A 89 -16.58 -1.63 4.15
CA ILE A 89 -15.36 -1.17 3.47
C ILE A 89 -15.60 -1.10 1.96
N ALA A 90 -16.17 -2.16 1.36
CA ALA A 90 -16.46 -2.21 -0.07
C ALA A 90 -17.37 -1.07 -0.51
N ARG A 91 -18.50 -0.87 0.18
CA ARG A 91 -19.43 0.23 -0.12
C ARG A 91 -18.76 1.61 -0.04
N SER A 92 -17.90 1.86 0.94
CA SER A 92 -17.19 3.14 1.03
C SER A 92 -16.31 3.39 -0.21
N ILE A 93 -15.64 2.36 -0.71
CA ILE A 93 -14.81 2.45 -1.92
C ILE A 93 -15.70 2.68 -3.15
N GLU A 94 -16.82 1.98 -3.26
CA GLU A 94 -17.81 2.18 -4.34
C GLU A 94 -18.40 3.61 -4.34
N HIS A 95 -18.49 4.23 -3.17
CA HIS A 95 -18.86 5.65 -3.01
C HIS A 95 -17.69 6.63 -3.21
N GLY A 96 -16.51 6.13 -3.55
CA GLY A 96 -15.34 6.95 -3.92
C GLY A 96 -14.32 7.16 -2.82
N THR A 97 -14.44 6.52 -1.66
CA THR A 97 -13.42 6.60 -0.60
C THR A 97 -12.12 5.94 -1.07
N ARG A 98 -11.03 6.69 -1.05
CA ARG A 98 -9.67 6.18 -1.26
C ARG A 98 -9.02 5.88 0.07
N TRP A 99 -8.90 4.60 0.40
CA TRP A 99 -8.17 4.13 1.59
C TRP A 99 -6.68 4.07 1.29
N VAL A 100 -5.88 4.75 2.10
CA VAL A 100 -4.44 4.93 1.84
C VAL A 100 -3.60 4.51 3.03
N GLY A 101 -2.51 3.83 2.74
CA GLY A 101 -1.45 3.46 3.66
C GLY A 101 -0.65 2.28 3.17
N TYR A 102 0.33 1.85 3.94
CA TYR A 102 1.19 0.70 3.63
C TYR A 102 1.61 -0.02 4.93
N SER A 103 2.62 -0.88 4.88
CA SER A 103 3.09 -1.63 6.05
C SER A 103 1.99 -2.59 6.55
N ASP A 104 1.52 -2.46 7.78
CA ASP A 104 0.47 -3.33 8.35
C ASP A 104 -0.85 -3.27 7.55
N LEU A 105 -1.12 -2.15 6.82
CA LEU A 105 -2.29 -2.05 5.95
C LEU A 105 -2.29 -3.06 4.80
N THR A 106 -1.16 -3.67 4.49
CA THR A 106 -1.07 -4.80 3.56
C THR A 106 -2.11 -5.88 3.89
N ALA A 107 -2.36 -6.14 5.19
CA ALA A 107 -3.38 -7.09 5.62
C ALA A 107 -4.80 -6.68 5.20
N LEU A 108 -5.15 -5.41 5.39
CA LEU A 108 -6.46 -4.87 4.99
C LEU A 108 -6.63 -4.87 3.47
N GLN A 109 -5.60 -4.40 2.74
CA GLN A 109 -5.60 -4.31 1.28
C GLN A 109 -5.78 -5.70 0.63
N ASN A 110 -5.00 -6.67 1.05
CA ASN A 110 -5.08 -8.02 0.49
C ASN A 110 -6.32 -8.78 0.97
N GLY A 111 -6.78 -8.54 2.21
CA GLY A 111 -8.03 -9.06 2.72
C GLY A 111 -9.25 -8.56 1.92
N LEU A 112 -9.23 -7.32 1.44
CA LEU A 112 -10.24 -6.79 0.52
C LEU A 112 -10.22 -7.53 -0.82
N ILE A 113 -9.03 -7.68 -1.43
CA ILE A 113 -8.89 -8.40 -2.71
C ILE A 113 -9.40 -9.84 -2.63
N ALA A 114 -9.19 -10.50 -1.48
CA ALA A 114 -9.65 -11.87 -1.26
C ALA A 114 -11.17 -12.00 -1.32
N ARG A 115 -11.91 -10.92 -1.02
CA ARG A 115 -13.38 -10.90 -0.90
C ARG A 115 -14.10 -10.13 -2.01
N HIS A 116 -13.53 -9.02 -2.44
CA HIS A 116 -14.15 -8.09 -3.38
C HIS A 116 -13.26 -7.89 -4.61
N LYS A 117 -13.57 -8.61 -5.68
CA LYS A 117 -12.87 -8.47 -6.96
C LYS A 117 -13.22 -7.12 -7.60
N GLY A 118 -12.21 -6.41 -8.06
CA GLY A 118 -12.39 -5.15 -8.80
C GLY A 118 -12.37 -3.89 -7.93
N LEU A 119 -12.34 -4.01 -6.60
CA LEU A 119 -12.10 -2.88 -5.72
C LEU A 119 -10.61 -2.72 -5.44
N ALA A 120 -10.19 -1.47 -5.23
CA ALA A 120 -8.80 -1.12 -4.97
C ALA A 120 -8.68 -0.18 -3.76
N MET A 121 -7.60 -0.36 -3.03
CA MET A 121 -7.07 0.59 -2.04
C MET A 121 -5.73 1.12 -2.54
N TRP A 122 -5.20 2.15 -1.89
CA TRP A 122 -3.93 2.74 -2.27
C TRP A 122 -2.82 2.33 -1.29
N ALA A 123 -1.78 1.67 -1.78
CA ALA A 123 -0.51 1.62 -1.09
C ALA A 123 0.19 2.97 -1.32
N GLY A 124 0.40 3.72 -0.23
CA GLY A 124 0.90 5.09 -0.29
C GLY A 124 1.36 5.57 1.09
N PRO A 125 1.67 6.85 1.26
CA PRO A 125 2.25 7.38 2.48
C PRO A 125 1.35 7.17 3.70
N LEU A 126 1.97 7.27 4.88
CA LEU A 126 1.30 7.33 6.18
C LEU A 126 1.32 8.77 6.70
N ALA A 127 0.24 9.19 7.34
CA ALA A 127 0.12 10.57 7.76
C ALA A 127 1.26 11.00 8.69
N CYS A 128 1.55 10.23 9.74
CA CYS A 128 2.53 10.63 10.75
C CYS A 128 3.98 10.37 10.33
N ASP A 129 4.23 9.29 9.59
CA ASP A 129 5.59 8.89 9.21
C ASP A 129 6.11 9.68 7.99
N ASP A 130 5.21 10.15 7.13
CA ASP A 130 5.54 10.91 5.93
C ASP A 130 5.18 12.40 6.09
N PHE A 131 3.90 12.75 6.19
CA PHE A 131 3.45 14.14 6.34
C PHE A 131 3.75 14.72 7.73
N GLY A 132 3.85 13.87 8.75
CA GLY A 132 4.14 14.27 10.13
C GLY A 132 5.63 14.40 10.46
N ARG A 133 6.54 14.05 9.54
CA ARG A 133 7.98 14.14 9.74
C ARG A 133 8.41 15.57 10.04
N SER A 134 9.29 15.77 11.03
CA SER A 134 9.80 17.10 11.38
C SER A 134 10.74 17.65 10.30
N ASP A 135 10.90 18.97 10.25
CA ASP A 135 11.82 19.61 9.30
C ASP A 135 13.29 19.23 9.63
N ALA A 136 13.59 18.97 10.90
CA ALA A 136 14.90 18.45 11.33
C ALA A 136 15.18 17.03 10.79
N GLU A 137 14.13 16.24 10.55
CA GLU A 137 14.20 14.92 9.90
C GLU A 137 14.08 15.02 8.36
N GLY A 138 14.10 16.24 7.82
CA GLY A 138 14.03 16.55 6.41
C GLY A 138 12.60 16.71 5.85
N GLY A 139 11.60 16.85 6.69
CA GLY A 139 10.21 17.17 6.28
C GLY A 139 9.56 16.15 5.36
N VAL A 140 8.55 16.59 4.63
CA VAL A 140 7.85 15.76 3.64
C VAL A 140 8.69 15.67 2.37
N ASP A 141 8.81 14.46 1.83
CA ASP A 141 9.42 14.24 0.52
C ASP A 141 8.51 14.78 -0.60
N GLU A 142 9.09 15.51 -1.55
CA GLU A 142 8.33 16.18 -2.61
C GLU A 142 7.66 15.19 -3.56
N VAL A 143 8.37 14.16 -3.98
CA VAL A 143 7.82 13.12 -4.88
C VAL A 143 6.68 12.38 -4.20
N THR A 144 6.84 12.02 -2.92
CA THR A 144 5.78 11.37 -2.14
C THR A 144 4.55 12.26 -2.00
N ARG A 145 4.75 13.56 -1.70
CA ARG A 145 3.68 14.56 -1.59
C ARG A 145 2.91 14.70 -2.91
N ASP A 146 3.62 14.90 -4.00
CA ASP A 146 3.02 15.18 -5.30
C ASP A 146 2.30 13.93 -5.84
N CYS A 147 2.94 12.77 -5.77
CA CYS A 147 2.32 11.50 -6.14
C CYS A 147 1.05 11.20 -5.31
N PHE A 148 1.07 11.49 -4.00
CA PHE A 148 -0.13 11.35 -3.15
C PHE A 148 -1.24 12.33 -3.57
N THR A 149 -0.90 13.58 -3.82
CA THR A 149 -1.88 14.61 -4.21
C THR A 149 -2.53 14.26 -5.54
N GLU A 150 -1.76 13.83 -6.53
CA GLU A 150 -2.26 13.38 -7.82
C GLU A 150 -3.12 12.12 -7.71
N ALA A 151 -2.68 11.13 -6.92
CA ALA A 151 -3.48 9.92 -6.68
C ALA A 151 -4.82 10.25 -6.01
N MET A 152 -4.82 11.16 -5.04
CA MET A 152 -6.05 11.54 -4.32
C MET A 152 -6.97 12.47 -5.11
N SER A 153 -6.47 13.16 -6.11
CA SER A 153 -7.29 13.91 -7.07
C SER A 153 -7.84 13.03 -8.21
N GLY A 154 -7.27 11.85 -8.43
CA GLY A 154 -7.57 10.98 -9.57
C GLY A 154 -6.79 11.32 -10.82
N ALA A 155 -5.79 12.21 -10.73
CA ALA A 155 -4.95 12.61 -11.85
C ALA A 155 -3.77 11.65 -12.09
N LEU A 156 -3.40 10.82 -11.11
CA LEU A 156 -2.30 9.87 -11.24
C LEU A 156 -2.74 8.66 -12.08
N GLU A 157 -2.17 8.52 -13.26
CA GLU A 157 -2.46 7.41 -14.19
C GLU A 157 -1.30 6.43 -14.36
N ALA A 158 -0.10 6.82 -13.96
CA ALA A 158 1.09 5.97 -14.03
C ALA A 158 2.18 6.40 -13.04
N VAL A 159 3.05 5.46 -12.72
CA VAL A 159 4.30 5.72 -12.01
C VAL A 159 5.46 5.09 -12.77
N GLY A 160 6.61 5.79 -12.77
CA GLY A 160 7.82 5.34 -13.44
C GLY A 160 8.98 5.16 -12.48
N PHE A 161 9.85 4.21 -12.80
CA PHE A 161 11.11 4.01 -12.06
C PHE A 161 12.18 3.38 -12.95
N ARG A 162 13.41 3.25 -12.44
CA ARG A 162 14.51 2.60 -13.16
C ARG A 162 14.85 1.25 -12.54
N GLU A 163 14.81 0.21 -13.34
CA GLU A 163 15.35 -1.11 -13.02
C GLU A 163 16.87 -1.09 -13.24
N PRO A 164 17.68 -1.43 -12.21
CA PRO A 164 19.13 -1.16 -12.26
C PRO A 164 19.91 -2.00 -13.26
N THR A 165 19.41 -3.17 -13.67
CA THR A 165 20.17 -4.11 -14.50
C THR A 165 19.91 -3.97 -16.00
N GLY A 166 18.72 -3.52 -16.43
CA GLY A 166 18.28 -3.54 -17.81
C GLY A 166 18.01 -4.95 -18.36
N SER A 167 17.92 -5.95 -17.49
CA SER A 167 17.75 -7.36 -17.88
C SER A 167 16.33 -7.71 -18.36
N PHE A 168 15.39 -6.78 -18.26
CA PHE A 168 13.97 -7.00 -18.55
C PHE A 168 13.48 -6.13 -19.71
N ASP A 169 14.38 -5.66 -20.57
CA ASP A 169 14.01 -4.85 -21.73
C ASP A 169 12.93 -5.53 -22.58
N ALA A 170 11.97 -4.74 -23.08
CA ALA A 170 10.81 -5.19 -23.84
C ALA A 170 9.81 -6.08 -23.06
N LEU A 171 9.90 -6.15 -21.72
CA LEU A 171 8.89 -6.83 -20.92
C LEU A 171 7.59 -6.02 -20.94
N GLU A 172 6.50 -6.70 -21.29
CA GLU A 172 5.13 -6.20 -21.16
C GLU A 172 4.32 -7.20 -20.34
N ALA A 173 3.56 -6.70 -19.38
CA ALA A 173 2.67 -7.50 -18.55
C ALA A 173 1.42 -6.70 -18.16
N ARG A 174 0.31 -7.39 -18.01
CA ARG A 174 -0.94 -6.82 -17.55
C ARG A 174 -1.57 -7.72 -16.50
N GLY A 175 -1.95 -7.16 -15.37
CA GLY A 175 -2.56 -7.97 -14.31
C GLY A 175 -2.97 -7.14 -13.11
N ARG A 176 -3.58 -7.81 -12.14
CA ARG A 176 -3.95 -7.19 -10.88
C ARG A 176 -2.70 -6.86 -10.07
N LEU A 177 -2.58 -5.60 -9.63
CA LEU A 177 -1.52 -5.19 -8.70
C LEU A 177 -1.91 -5.58 -7.28
N TRP A 178 -1.03 -6.28 -6.58
CA TRP A 178 -1.28 -6.77 -5.23
C TRP A 178 0.02 -6.99 -4.46
N GLY A 179 -0.06 -7.24 -3.16
CA GLY A 179 1.11 -7.45 -2.31
C GLY A 179 1.30 -6.35 -1.27
N GLY A 180 2.49 -5.86 -1.08
CA GLY A 180 2.90 -4.87 -0.07
C GLY A 180 4.00 -5.38 0.83
N ASN A 181 3.86 -5.24 2.15
CA ASN A 181 4.84 -5.71 3.13
C ASN A 181 4.95 -7.23 3.11
N LEU A 182 6.17 -7.74 2.89
CA LEU A 182 6.43 -9.18 2.70
C LEU A 182 6.09 -10.00 3.93
N THR A 183 6.49 -9.55 5.12
CA THR A 183 6.20 -10.25 6.38
C THR A 183 4.70 -10.35 6.63
N VAL A 184 3.98 -9.24 6.45
CA VAL A 184 2.52 -9.21 6.61
C VAL A 184 1.84 -10.09 5.57
N LEU A 185 2.26 -10.01 4.30
CA LEU A 185 1.69 -10.84 3.24
C LEU A 185 1.88 -12.33 3.51
N CYS A 186 3.09 -12.76 3.92
CA CYS A 186 3.37 -14.15 4.26
C CYS A 186 2.49 -14.64 5.42
N SER A 187 2.13 -13.77 6.37
CA SER A 187 1.25 -14.14 7.47
C SER A 187 -0.19 -14.47 7.04
N LEU A 188 -0.60 -14.02 5.86
CA LEU A 188 -1.93 -14.31 5.30
C LEU A 188 -1.97 -15.64 4.53
N LEU A 189 -0.82 -16.21 4.17
CA LEU A 189 -0.75 -17.43 3.37
C LEU A 189 -1.44 -18.60 4.08
N GLY A 190 -2.36 -19.25 3.39
CA GLY A 190 -3.17 -20.34 3.95
C GLY A 190 -4.37 -19.90 4.78
N THR A 191 -4.62 -18.58 4.92
CA THR A 191 -5.79 -18.04 5.61
C THR A 191 -6.91 -17.67 4.64
N PRO A 192 -8.16 -17.45 5.11
CA PRO A 192 -9.26 -16.95 4.27
C PRO A 192 -9.01 -15.54 3.70
N HIS A 193 -8.02 -14.81 4.23
CA HIS A 193 -7.66 -13.46 3.83
C HIS A 193 -6.63 -13.40 2.71
N TRP A 194 -6.15 -14.56 2.27
CA TRP A 194 -5.20 -14.67 1.18
C TRP A 194 -5.86 -14.40 -0.18
N PRO A 195 -5.40 -13.40 -0.96
CA PRO A 195 -5.93 -13.14 -2.29
C PRO A 195 -5.48 -14.23 -3.28
N LYS A 196 -6.44 -14.83 -4.00
CA LYS A 196 -6.16 -15.84 -5.03
C LYS A 196 -5.91 -15.15 -6.37
N VAL A 197 -4.76 -14.48 -6.51
CA VAL A 197 -4.35 -13.77 -7.73
C VAL A 197 -3.44 -14.66 -8.57
N LYS A 198 -3.80 -14.82 -9.85
CA LYS A 198 -2.97 -15.46 -10.88
C LYS A 198 -2.78 -14.49 -12.04
N GLY A 199 -1.60 -14.49 -12.67
CA GLY A 199 -1.26 -13.54 -13.71
C GLY A 199 -1.21 -12.09 -13.24
N GLY A 200 -1.09 -11.87 -11.92
CA GLY A 200 -1.00 -10.54 -11.34
C GLY A 200 0.41 -9.96 -11.38
N ILE A 201 0.52 -8.71 -10.96
CA ILE A 201 1.79 -8.03 -10.71
C ILE A 201 1.91 -7.90 -9.19
N LEU A 202 2.84 -8.67 -8.62
CA LEU A 202 3.10 -8.73 -7.18
C LEU A 202 4.18 -7.73 -6.81
N PHE A 203 3.90 -6.76 -5.93
CA PHE A 203 4.94 -5.90 -5.40
C PHE A 203 5.22 -6.22 -3.92
N LEU A 204 6.49 -6.13 -3.52
CA LEU A 204 6.94 -6.51 -2.18
C LEU A 204 7.97 -5.51 -1.65
N GLU A 205 7.85 -5.17 -0.37
CA GLU A 205 8.82 -4.40 0.40
C GLU A 205 8.90 -4.94 1.83
N ASP A 206 9.92 -4.61 2.58
CA ASP A 206 9.95 -4.86 4.03
C ASP A 206 10.95 -3.97 4.75
N ILE A 207 10.87 -3.89 6.08
CA ILE A 207 11.80 -3.14 6.92
C ILE A 207 12.27 -3.98 8.10
N ASN A 208 13.55 -3.77 8.49
CA ASN A 208 14.19 -4.40 9.64
C ASN A 208 14.30 -5.93 9.56
N GLU A 209 13.90 -6.55 8.44
CA GLU A 209 14.08 -7.97 8.23
C GLU A 209 15.50 -8.27 7.72
N HIS A 210 16.18 -9.19 8.38
CA HIS A 210 17.51 -9.63 7.96
C HIS A 210 17.45 -10.27 6.55
N PRO A 211 18.43 -10.09 5.67
CA PRO A 211 18.40 -10.61 4.30
C PRO A 211 18.04 -12.10 4.19
N TYR A 212 18.52 -12.97 5.11
CA TYR A 212 18.15 -14.39 5.10
C TYR A 212 16.67 -14.63 5.48
N ARG A 213 16.05 -13.72 6.25
CA ARG A 213 14.61 -13.81 6.54
C ARG A 213 13.78 -13.39 5.34
N VAL A 214 14.23 -12.34 4.63
CA VAL A 214 13.64 -11.92 3.35
C VAL A 214 13.72 -13.08 2.34
N GLU A 215 14.90 -13.68 2.16
CA GLU A 215 15.06 -14.83 1.28
C GLU A 215 14.13 -15.97 1.65
N ARG A 216 14.06 -16.34 2.94
CA ARG A 216 13.20 -17.42 3.42
C ARG A 216 11.72 -17.16 3.09
N MET A 217 11.22 -15.93 3.25
CA MET A 217 9.85 -15.55 2.92
C MET A 217 9.61 -15.54 1.41
N LEU A 218 10.55 -15.04 0.62
CA LEU A 218 10.47 -15.09 -0.84
C LEU A 218 10.43 -16.55 -1.35
N LEU A 219 11.27 -17.42 -0.78
CA LEU A 219 11.28 -18.85 -1.10
C LEU A 219 10.00 -19.55 -0.64
N GLN A 220 9.42 -19.17 0.50
CA GLN A 220 8.12 -19.66 0.95
C GLN A 220 7.02 -19.33 -0.08
N LEU A 221 6.97 -18.10 -0.59
CA LEU A 221 6.02 -17.70 -1.63
C LEU A 221 6.29 -18.45 -2.96
N GLN A 222 7.56 -18.66 -3.31
CA GLN A 222 7.92 -19.41 -4.51
C GLN A 222 7.51 -20.89 -4.38
N GLN A 223 7.85 -21.55 -3.27
CA GLN A 223 7.51 -22.97 -3.02
C GLN A 223 6.00 -23.19 -2.90
N ALA A 224 5.24 -22.19 -2.44
CA ALA A 224 3.79 -22.21 -2.43
C ALA A 224 3.16 -21.95 -3.82
N GLY A 225 3.98 -21.78 -4.88
CA GLY A 225 3.52 -21.50 -6.24
C GLY A 225 2.98 -20.09 -6.45
N VAL A 226 3.16 -19.20 -5.48
CA VAL A 226 2.65 -17.81 -5.54
C VAL A 226 3.43 -17.00 -6.57
N ILE A 227 4.76 -17.03 -6.48
CA ILE A 227 5.65 -16.29 -7.40
C ILE A 227 5.44 -16.77 -8.85
N ASP A 228 5.47 -18.08 -9.07
CA ASP A 228 5.37 -18.69 -10.41
C ASP A 228 4.00 -18.48 -11.08
N ALA A 229 2.99 -18.13 -10.29
CA ALA A 229 1.65 -17.80 -10.79
C ALA A 229 1.50 -16.34 -11.24
N GLN A 230 2.53 -15.48 -11.05
CA GLN A 230 2.44 -14.06 -11.39
C GLN A 230 2.99 -13.75 -12.78
N ALA A 231 2.53 -12.63 -13.38
CA ALA A 231 3.10 -12.10 -14.62
C ALA A 231 4.44 -11.39 -14.38
N ALA A 232 4.58 -10.73 -13.22
CA ALA A 232 5.82 -10.12 -12.77
C ALA A 232 5.83 -9.93 -11.24
N VAL A 233 7.03 -9.80 -10.67
CA VAL A 233 7.28 -9.41 -9.28
C VAL A 233 8.10 -8.13 -9.27
N LEU A 234 7.68 -7.14 -8.50
CA LEU A 234 8.35 -5.85 -8.34
C LEU A 234 8.84 -5.73 -6.90
N LEU A 235 10.13 -5.60 -6.71
CA LEU A 235 10.75 -5.47 -5.39
C LEU A 235 11.07 -4.00 -5.12
N GLY A 236 10.50 -3.49 -4.05
CA GLY A 236 10.80 -2.20 -3.48
C GLY A 236 12.00 -2.25 -2.52
N ASP A 237 11.94 -1.46 -1.46
CA ASP A 237 13.02 -1.35 -0.48
C ASP A 237 12.92 -2.46 0.60
N PHE A 238 14.09 -2.97 0.99
CA PHE A 238 14.28 -3.95 2.06
C PHE A 238 15.42 -3.49 2.97
N SER A 239 15.23 -2.36 3.62
CA SER A 239 16.25 -1.73 4.44
C SER A 239 16.03 -1.91 5.95
N GLY A 240 16.92 -1.33 6.75
CA GLY A 240 16.80 -1.24 8.19
C GLY A 240 17.31 -2.44 8.99
N ALA A 241 17.71 -3.54 8.35
CA ALA A 241 18.28 -4.68 9.06
C ALA A 241 19.68 -4.35 9.59
N ALA A 242 19.98 -4.76 10.82
CA ALA A 242 21.33 -4.66 11.38
C ALA A 242 22.29 -5.61 10.63
N LYS A 243 23.47 -5.11 10.28
CA LYS A 243 24.52 -5.95 9.67
C LYS A 243 25.08 -6.92 10.70
N SER A 244 25.33 -8.16 10.28
CA SER A 244 25.99 -9.18 11.08
C SER A 244 27.35 -9.57 10.49
N PRO A 245 28.40 -9.71 11.30
CA PRO A 245 29.68 -10.24 10.82
C PRO A 245 29.58 -11.66 10.23
N MET A 246 28.54 -12.41 10.62
CA MET A 246 28.28 -13.75 10.11
C MET A 246 27.84 -13.76 8.65
N ASP A 247 27.32 -12.64 8.14
CA ASP A 247 26.79 -12.55 6.77
C ASP A 247 27.92 -12.58 5.72
N ARG A 248 29.13 -12.14 6.07
CA ARG A 248 30.29 -12.15 5.16
C ARG A 248 29.99 -11.56 3.78
N GLY A 249 29.21 -10.46 3.76
CA GLY A 249 28.80 -9.79 2.53
C GLY A 249 27.46 -10.23 1.93
N TYR A 250 26.84 -11.28 2.46
CA TYR A 250 25.50 -11.69 2.04
C TYR A 250 24.48 -10.59 2.34
N GLY A 251 23.61 -10.31 1.37
CA GLY A 251 22.62 -9.23 1.47
C GLY A 251 21.38 -9.47 0.61
N ILE A 252 20.54 -8.45 0.50
CA ILE A 252 19.30 -8.51 -0.29
C ILE A 252 19.54 -8.88 -1.77
N LYS A 253 20.66 -8.42 -2.34
CA LYS A 253 21.01 -8.78 -3.74
C LYS A 253 21.19 -10.29 -3.92
N ASP A 254 21.77 -10.95 -2.91
CA ASP A 254 21.97 -12.40 -2.95
C ASP A 254 20.65 -13.14 -2.77
N ALA A 255 19.78 -12.66 -1.86
CA ALA A 255 18.43 -13.19 -1.68
C ALA A 255 17.59 -13.09 -2.96
N VAL A 256 17.67 -11.96 -3.66
CA VAL A 256 16.98 -11.75 -4.95
C VAL A 256 17.57 -12.67 -6.04
N ALA A 257 18.90 -12.81 -6.11
CA ALA A 257 19.55 -13.72 -7.04
C ALA A 257 19.12 -15.18 -6.80
N ALA A 258 19.04 -15.58 -5.51
CA ALA A 258 18.57 -16.91 -5.12
C ALA A 258 17.13 -17.18 -5.55
N LEU A 259 16.25 -16.18 -5.52
CA LEU A 259 14.89 -16.28 -6.05
C LEU A 259 14.89 -16.39 -7.58
N ARG A 260 15.61 -15.50 -8.28
CA ARG A 260 15.64 -15.42 -9.75
C ARG A 260 16.05 -16.73 -10.42
N VAL A 261 16.94 -17.52 -9.83
CA VAL A 261 17.34 -18.81 -10.37
C VAL A 261 16.30 -19.92 -10.19
N ARG A 262 15.26 -19.69 -9.38
CA ARG A 262 14.22 -20.66 -9.04
C ARG A 262 12.87 -20.39 -9.71
N THR A 263 12.73 -19.27 -10.40
CA THR A 263 11.48 -18.90 -11.08
C THR A 263 11.75 -18.39 -12.47
N LYS A 264 10.78 -18.60 -13.36
CA LYS A 264 10.75 -17.97 -14.70
C LYS A 264 10.02 -16.62 -14.68
N THR A 265 9.30 -16.31 -13.60
CA THR A 265 8.60 -15.05 -13.44
C THR A 265 9.62 -13.91 -13.37
N PRO A 266 9.48 -12.85 -14.16
CA PRO A 266 10.35 -11.68 -14.07
C PRO A 266 10.31 -11.06 -12.64
N VAL A 267 11.48 -10.88 -12.03
CA VAL A 267 11.63 -10.27 -10.70
C VAL A 267 12.46 -9.00 -10.85
N LEU A 268 11.77 -7.86 -10.94
CA LEU A 268 12.36 -6.54 -11.10
C LEU A 268 12.67 -5.93 -9.73
N THR A 269 13.70 -5.09 -9.67
CA THR A 269 14.08 -4.31 -8.47
C THR A 269 14.03 -2.82 -8.77
N GLY A 270 14.10 -1.99 -7.74
CA GLY A 270 14.17 -0.55 -7.88
C GLY A 270 12.82 0.18 -7.82
N LEU A 271 11.72 -0.53 -7.53
CA LEU A 271 10.44 0.12 -7.27
C LEU A 271 10.60 1.11 -6.10
N PRO A 272 10.30 2.42 -6.28
CA PRO A 272 10.43 3.41 -5.23
C PRO A 272 9.25 3.31 -4.25
N PHE A 273 9.24 2.23 -3.47
CA PHE A 273 8.20 1.92 -2.50
C PHE A 273 8.78 1.15 -1.30
N GLY A 274 8.25 1.44 -0.11
CA GLY A 274 8.64 0.81 1.15
C GLY A 274 8.83 1.82 2.28
N HIS A 275 9.58 1.42 3.31
CA HIS A 275 9.88 2.27 4.48
C HIS A 275 11.02 3.26 4.18
N VAL A 276 10.92 3.95 3.06
CA VAL A 276 11.86 4.96 2.55
C VAL A 276 11.18 6.32 2.49
N ARG A 277 11.96 7.37 2.34
CA ARG A 277 11.43 8.74 2.24
C ARG A 277 10.60 8.94 0.99
N THR A 278 11.17 8.59 -0.15
CA THR A 278 10.54 8.73 -1.46
C THR A 278 9.73 7.47 -1.77
N LYS A 279 8.42 7.62 -1.90
CA LYS A 279 7.54 6.52 -2.30
C LYS A 279 6.43 6.99 -3.22
N VAL A 280 6.09 6.14 -4.16
CA VAL A 280 4.96 6.35 -5.08
C VAL A 280 3.66 5.82 -4.46
N CYS A 281 2.52 6.19 -5.05
CA CYS A 281 1.22 5.61 -4.72
C CYS A 281 0.85 4.53 -5.74
N LEU A 282 0.39 3.38 -5.25
CA LEU A 282 0.07 2.21 -6.06
C LEU A 282 -1.37 1.75 -5.81
N PRO A 283 -2.20 1.54 -6.85
CA PRO A 283 -3.60 1.12 -6.69
C PRO A 283 -3.70 -0.40 -6.48
N VAL A 284 -3.62 -0.84 -5.23
CA VAL A 284 -3.66 -2.26 -4.82
C VAL A 284 -5.05 -2.84 -5.03
N GLY A 285 -5.17 -3.82 -5.90
CA GLY A 285 -6.44 -4.41 -6.33
C GLY A 285 -6.84 -4.02 -7.75
N ALA A 286 -6.33 -2.92 -8.29
CA ALA A 286 -6.58 -2.50 -9.68
C ALA A 286 -5.83 -3.38 -10.68
N THR A 287 -6.33 -3.40 -11.92
CA THR A 287 -5.58 -3.94 -13.05
C THR A 287 -4.63 -2.87 -13.56
N VAL A 288 -3.36 -3.22 -13.68
CA VAL A 288 -2.31 -2.33 -14.17
C VAL A 288 -1.59 -2.95 -15.36
N GLU A 289 -0.92 -2.11 -16.13
CA GLU A 289 -0.06 -2.47 -17.24
C GLU A 289 1.39 -2.14 -16.88
N LEU A 290 2.29 -3.04 -17.10
CA LEU A 290 3.72 -2.93 -16.85
C LEU A 290 4.45 -2.91 -18.18
N TYR A 291 5.24 -1.88 -18.41
CA TYR A 291 6.08 -1.73 -19.60
C TYR A 291 7.52 -1.49 -19.19
N VAL A 292 8.45 -2.17 -19.83
CA VAL A 292 9.89 -1.98 -19.61
C VAL A 292 10.55 -1.66 -20.95
N GLN A 293 11.25 -0.53 -21.01
CA GLN A 293 12.06 -0.13 -22.15
C GLN A 293 13.48 0.21 -21.67
N GLY A 294 14.44 -0.60 -22.02
CA GLY A 294 15.79 -0.51 -21.47
C GLY A 294 15.79 -0.72 -19.96
N ARG A 295 16.01 0.37 -19.21
CA ARG A 295 15.93 0.39 -17.76
C ARG A 295 14.70 1.13 -17.22
N GLU A 296 13.97 1.81 -18.08
CA GLU A 296 12.79 2.55 -17.66
C GLU A 296 11.61 1.58 -17.51
N VAL A 297 10.97 1.64 -16.37
CA VAL A 297 9.80 0.83 -16.02
C VAL A 297 8.63 1.77 -15.78
N ILE A 298 7.50 1.49 -16.41
CA ILE A 298 6.25 2.23 -16.24
C ILE A 298 5.18 1.25 -15.78
N ILE A 299 4.47 1.61 -14.72
CA ILE A 299 3.26 0.95 -14.26
C ILE A 299 2.12 1.92 -14.52
N GLY A 300 1.26 1.62 -15.47
CA GLY A 300 0.11 2.43 -15.83
C GLY A 300 -1.21 1.75 -15.45
N TRP A 301 -2.24 2.56 -15.22
CA TRP A 301 -3.62 2.09 -15.00
C TRP A 301 -4.60 3.09 -15.57
N GLN A 302 -5.77 2.61 -15.96
CA GLN A 302 -6.85 3.52 -16.35
C GLN A 302 -7.43 4.14 -15.09
N SER A 303 -7.47 5.46 -15.01
CA SER A 303 -8.27 6.15 -14.02
C SER A 303 -9.72 5.72 -14.23
N ASP A 304 -10.37 5.15 -13.20
CA ASP A 304 -11.79 4.88 -13.27
C ASP A 304 -12.54 6.21 -13.37
N ALA A 305 -12.83 6.63 -14.60
CA ALA A 305 -13.68 7.78 -14.89
C ALA A 305 -15.10 7.63 -14.28
N ARG A 306 -15.45 6.46 -13.76
CA ARG A 306 -16.70 6.18 -13.04
C ARG A 306 -16.76 6.80 -11.65
N LEU A 307 -15.63 7.20 -11.05
CA LEU A 307 -15.59 7.85 -9.74
C LEU A 307 -15.70 9.39 -9.84
N ALA A 308 -15.74 9.97 -11.04
CA ALA A 308 -15.82 11.41 -11.26
C ALA A 308 -17.22 11.95 -11.59
N HIS A 309 -18.21 11.10 -11.85
CA HIS A 309 -19.57 11.54 -12.24
C HIS A 309 -20.63 11.03 -11.24
N GLY A 310 -20.68 11.67 -10.06
CA GLY A 310 -21.90 11.77 -9.28
C GLY A 310 -22.74 12.94 -9.84
N HIS A 311 -23.94 12.63 -10.37
CA HIS A 311 -25.03 13.55 -10.72
C HIS A 311 -24.92 14.39 -12.00
N GLU A 312 -25.34 13.81 -13.11
CA GLU A 312 -26.23 14.50 -14.04
C GLU A 312 -27.47 13.65 -14.27
N HIS A 313 -28.57 14.01 -13.61
CA HIS A 313 -29.90 13.54 -13.93
C HIS A 313 -30.34 14.14 -15.27
N ASN A 314 -30.33 13.34 -16.32
CA ASN A 314 -31.02 13.67 -17.55
C ASN A 314 -32.53 13.49 -17.36
N HIS A 315 -33.24 14.59 -17.17
CA HIS A 315 -34.67 14.67 -17.45
C HIS A 315 -34.85 14.76 -18.97
N VAL A 316 -35.24 13.68 -19.60
CA VAL A 316 -35.77 13.70 -20.96
C VAL A 316 -37.27 13.87 -20.85
N HIS A 317 -37.76 15.04 -21.23
CA HIS A 317 -39.18 15.30 -21.51
C HIS A 317 -39.49 14.75 -22.91
N HIS A 318 -40.45 13.81 -22.96
CA HIS A 318 -41.13 13.46 -24.20
C HIS A 318 -42.28 14.43 -24.43
N HIS A 319 -42.30 14.98 -25.65
CA HIS A 319 -43.50 15.44 -26.34
C HIS A 319 -43.82 14.45 -27.44
#